data_3c1852138d9b5d71f60afcb4f80328a8
#
_entry.id   3c1852138d9b5d71f60afcb4f80328a8
#
_cell.length_a   1.000
_cell.length_b   1.000
_cell.length_c   1.000
_cell.angle_alpha   90.00
_cell.angle_beta   90.00
_cell.angle_gamma   90.00
#
_symmetry.space_group_name_H-M   'P 1'
#
loop_
_entity.id
_entity.type
_entity.pdbx_description
1 polymer ?
#
loop_
_entity_poly.entity_id
_entity_poly.type
_entity_poly.pdbx_seq_one_letter_code
_entity_poly.pdbx_strand_id
1 'polypeptide(L)'
;EYGKPLEISDVPRPVPKADEVLVKIEASGVCFTDVHILKGEHASPNPLPLIMGHEGVGRVVEVGSKGGALKVGDRVGIGYVFGACGHCRDCLTGGENYCPDFDATGFSVSGCFAEYVCMRKEWANRIPEGISPIEAAPLMCAGAAAYASHKKTGVQTGETLAIFGLGGLGQYAIQIAKLAGVRVIAVDINDEKLATARALGADEVVVADKNAGAAIQALGGVQGCVNFAPVGSTWPLMLAACNPRATIVLTAVPADQLAFYTYEVV
;
A
#
# COMPACT_ATOMS: atom_id res chain seq x y z
N GLU A 1 20.53 13.87 6.37
CA GLU A 1 19.78 14.81 7.25
C GLU A 1 18.35 14.92 6.73
N TYR A 2 17.35 14.82 7.64
CA TYR A 2 15.94 14.95 7.26
C TYR A 2 15.63 16.36 6.75
N GLY A 3 14.63 16.48 5.86
CA GLY A 3 14.23 17.76 5.26
C GLY A 3 15.16 18.29 4.17
N LYS A 4 16.20 17.56 3.80
CA LYS A 4 17.11 17.91 2.70
C LYS A 4 16.75 17.12 1.44
N PRO A 5 17.10 17.61 0.24
CA PRO A 5 17.02 16.83 -0.99
C PRO A 5 17.81 15.52 -0.89
N LEU A 6 17.37 14.51 -1.62
CA LEU A 6 18.14 13.26 -1.74
C LEU A 6 19.44 13.52 -2.49
N GLU A 7 20.52 12.87 -2.04
CA GLU A 7 21.82 12.91 -2.66
C GLU A 7 22.05 11.63 -3.46
N ILE A 8 22.53 11.77 -4.69
CA ILE A 8 22.99 10.62 -5.49
C ILE A 8 24.46 10.42 -5.18
N SER A 9 24.81 9.23 -4.70
CA SER A 9 26.19 8.89 -4.33
C SER A 9 26.52 7.46 -4.67
N ASP A 10 27.81 7.20 -4.92
CA ASP A 10 28.32 5.84 -5.10
C ASP A 10 28.45 5.15 -3.74
N VAL A 11 27.88 3.96 -3.65
CA VAL A 11 27.95 3.10 -2.45
C VAL A 11 28.47 1.71 -2.85
N PRO A 12 29.10 0.97 -1.93
CA PRO A 12 29.50 -0.41 -2.21
C PRO A 12 28.31 -1.26 -2.61
N ARG A 13 28.49 -2.07 -3.67
CA ARG A 13 27.48 -3.06 -4.06
C ARG A 13 27.22 -4.00 -2.89
N PRO A 14 25.96 -4.17 -2.45
CA PRO A 14 25.66 -5.04 -1.31
C PRO A 14 25.91 -6.51 -1.65
N VAL A 15 26.23 -7.29 -0.62
CA VAL A 15 26.46 -8.74 -0.72
C VAL A 15 25.33 -9.46 0.01
N PRO A 16 24.60 -10.37 -0.66
CA PRO A 16 23.47 -11.05 -0.05
C PRO A 16 23.92 -12.01 1.05
N LYS A 17 23.22 -12.00 2.18
CA LYS A 17 23.36 -13.02 3.23
C LYS A 17 22.86 -14.38 2.73
N ALA A 18 23.05 -15.42 3.53
CA ALA A 18 22.69 -16.80 3.16
C ALA A 18 21.22 -16.96 2.75
N ASP A 19 20.30 -16.24 3.39
CA ASP A 19 18.86 -16.24 3.18
C ASP A 19 18.35 -15.11 2.27
N GLU A 20 19.26 -14.32 1.69
CA GLU A 20 18.93 -13.19 0.81
C GLU A 20 19.20 -13.50 -0.66
N VAL A 21 18.65 -12.67 -1.52
CA VAL A 21 19.02 -12.52 -2.94
C VAL A 21 19.50 -11.09 -3.17
N LEU A 22 20.43 -10.93 -4.11
CA LEU A 22 20.81 -9.64 -4.66
C LEU A 22 19.98 -9.38 -5.91
N VAL A 23 19.29 -8.28 -5.95
CA VAL A 23 18.41 -7.87 -7.04
C VAL A 23 18.99 -6.64 -7.72
N LYS A 24 19.17 -6.71 -9.05
CA LYS A 24 19.43 -5.53 -9.88
C LYS A 24 18.11 -4.87 -10.20
N ILE A 25 17.91 -3.64 -9.76
CA ILE A 25 16.66 -2.90 -9.93
C ILE A 25 16.49 -2.48 -11.39
N GLU A 26 15.31 -2.73 -11.93
CA GLU A 26 14.87 -2.32 -13.28
C GLU A 26 13.92 -1.12 -13.21
N ALA A 27 13.10 -1.04 -12.13
CA ALA A 27 12.21 0.09 -11.84
C ALA A 27 11.95 0.19 -10.34
N SER A 28 11.73 1.40 -9.85
CA SER A 28 11.26 1.66 -8.49
C SER A 28 10.19 2.74 -8.52
N GLY A 29 9.06 2.49 -7.89
CA GLY A 29 8.02 3.48 -7.65
C GLY A 29 8.42 4.42 -6.52
N VAL A 30 7.66 5.52 -6.40
CA VAL A 30 7.78 6.51 -5.32
C VAL A 30 6.46 6.55 -4.56
N CYS A 31 6.51 6.24 -3.27
CA CYS A 31 5.38 6.26 -2.37
C CYS A 31 5.36 7.56 -1.55
N PHE A 32 4.18 7.97 -1.09
CA PHE A 32 4.09 9.11 -0.18
C PHE A 32 4.79 8.85 1.16
N THR A 33 4.96 7.60 1.55
CA THR A 33 5.80 7.19 2.70
C THR A 33 7.24 7.64 2.55
N ASP A 34 7.81 7.61 1.33
CA ASP A 34 9.16 8.12 1.10
C ASP A 34 9.25 9.62 1.37
N VAL A 35 8.18 10.38 1.05
CA VAL A 35 8.09 11.81 1.37
C VAL A 35 8.01 12.05 2.88
N HIS A 36 7.25 11.24 3.61
CA HIS A 36 7.17 11.32 5.07
C HIS A 36 8.53 11.03 5.73
N ILE A 37 9.25 10.02 5.24
CA ILE A 37 10.60 9.68 5.72
C ILE A 37 11.56 10.84 5.41
N LEU A 38 11.57 11.34 4.17
CA LEU A 38 12.43 12.44 3.76
C LEU A 38 12.25 13.68 4.64
N LYS A 39 11.01 14.00 5.01
CA LYS A 39 10.69 15.12 5.90
C LYS A 39 11.02 14.86 7.37
N GLY A 40 11.27 13.61 7.76
CA GLY A 40 11.46 13.21 9.15
C GLY A 40 10.17 13.08 9.95
N GLU A 41 9.01 13.09 9.30
CA GLU A 41 7.71 12.82 9.92
C GLU A 41 7.63 11.35 10.40
N HIS A 42 8.33 10.46 9.68
CA HIS A 42 8.60 9.09 10.08
C HIS A 42 10.11 8.88 10.08
N ALA A 43 10.74 9.10 11.23
CA ALA A 43 12.18 8.92 11.37
C ALA A 43 12.56 7.44 11.35
N SER A 44 13.58 7.08 10.55
CA SER A 44 14.15 5.73 10.55
C SER A 44 14.66 5.37 11.97
N PRO A 45 14.46 4.12 12.40
CA PRO A 45 15.05 3.65 13.67
C PRO A 45 16.57 3.56 13.62
N ASN A 46 17.15 3.56 12.42
CA ASN A 46 18.60 3.48 12.20
C ASN A 46 19.20 4.83 11.82
N PRO A 47 20.49 5.07 12.12
CA PRO A 47 21.17 6.28 11.72
C PRO A 47 21.20 6.48 10.20
N LEU A 48 21.17 7.75 9.78
CA LEU A 48 21.43 8.12 8.39
C LEU A 48 22.93 7.94 8.04
N PRO A 49 23.32 7.71 6.77
CA PRO A 49 22.45 7.76 5.57
C PRO A 49 21.57 6.52 5.38
N LEU A 50 20.42 6.71 4.76
CA LEU A 50 19.46 5.66 4.41
C LEU A 50 19.19 5.69 2.90
N ILE A 51 19.28 4.54 2.25
CA ILE A 51 18.78 4.35 0.88
C ILE A 51 17.29 4.04 0.98
N MET A 52 16.44 4.92 0.45
CA MET A 52 14.99 4.84 0.54
C MET A 52 14.41 3.99 -0.61
N GLY A 53 13.07 3.94 -0.70
CA GLY A 53 12.33 3.24 -1.74
C GLY A 53 11.95 1.81 -1.36
N HIS A 54 10.66 1.47 -1.57
CA HIS A 54 10.10 0.16 -1.22
C HIS A 54 9.08 -0.35 -2.26
N GLU A 55 9.19 0.15 -3.48
CA GLU A 55 8.38 -0.29 -4.61
C GLU A 55 9.31 -0.76 -5.75
N GLY A 56 10.27 -1.66 -5.41
CA GLY A 56 11.28 -2.11 -6.36
C GLY A 56 10.82 -3.29 -7.19
N VAL A 57 11.22 -3.31 -8.46
CA VAL A 57 11.14 -4.49 -9.33
C VAL A 57 12.48 -4.66 -10.04
N GLY A 58 12.98 -5.89 -10.07
CA GLY A 58 14.26 -6.16 -10.71
C GLY A 58 14.52 -7.65 -10.90
N ARG A 59 15.74 -7.94 -11.34
CA ARG A 59 16.19 -9.32 -11.57
C ARG A 59 17.16 -9.78 -10.49
N VAL A 60 16.96 -11.00 -10.03
CA VAL A 60 17.91 -11.68 -9.16
C VAL A 60 19.22 -11.90 -9.94
N VAL A 61 20.32 -11.37 -9.41
CA VAL A 61 21.65 -11.51 -10.00
C VAL A 61 22.58 -12.37 -9.15
N GLU A 62 22.26 -12.57 -7.87
CA GLU A 62 23.00 -13.43 -6.96
C GLU A 62 22.04 -14.02 -5.91
N VAL A 63 22.29 -15.26 -5.47
CA VAL A 63 21.48 -15.97 -4.49
C VAL A 63 22.37 -16.44 -3.34
N GLY A 64 22.01 -16.09 -2.13
CA GLY A 64 22.70 -16.54 -0.92
C GLY A 64 22.64 -18.06 -0.75
N SER A 65 23.52 -18.61 0.06
CA SER A 65 23.81 -20.05 0.16
C SER A 65 22.68 -20.91 0.75
N LYS A 66 21.75 -20.32 1.54
CA LYS A 66 20.58 -21.03 2.05
C LYS A 66 19.61 -21.32 0.89
N GLY A 67 19.18 -22.55 0.73
CA GLY A 67 18.25 -22.96 -0.33
C GLY A 67 17.00 -22.11 -0.43
N GLY A 68 16.28 -22.23 -1.54
CA GLY A 68 15.05 -21.47 -1.79
C GLY A 68 14.58 -21.67 -3.24
N ALA A 69 13.39 -21.14 -3.56
CA ALA A 69 12.79 -21.30 -4.89
C ALA A 69 13.32 -20.30 -5.93
N LEU A 70 13.95 -19.19 -5.48
CA LEU A 70 14.47 -18.16 -6.38
C LEU A 70 15.83 -18.55 -6.97
N LYS A 71 16.04 -18.18 -8.24
CA LYS A 71 17.28 -18.38 -8.99
C LYS A 71 17.69 -17.12 -9.73
N VAL A 72 18.95 -17.05 -10.11
CA VAL A 72 19.47 -15.97 -10.97
C VAL A 72 18.63 -15.88 -12.25
N GLY A 73 18.26 -14.66 -12.62
CA GLY A 73 17.41 -14.34 -13.75
C GLY A 73 15.92 -14.18 -13.41
N ASP A 74 15.45 -14.70 -12.27
CA ASP A 74 14.06 -14.50 -11.85
C ASP A 74 13.77 -13.00 -11.69
N ARG A 75 12.62 -12.53 -12.20
CA ARG A 75 12.13 -11.17 -11.92
C ARG A 75 11.33 -11.19 -10.64
N VAL A 76 11.66 -10.27 -9.73
CA VAL A 76 11.04 -10.16 -8.42
C VAL A 76 10.63 -8.72 -8.09
N GLY A 77 9.56 -8.61 -7.34
CA GLY A 77 9.11 -7.38 -6.72
C GLY A 77 9.54 -7.32 -5.26
N ILE A 78 9.90 -6.13 -4.81
CA ILE A 78 10.35 -5.81 -3.47
C ILE A 78 9.37 -4.81 -2.88
N GLY A 79 8.65 -5.22 -1.85
CA GLY A 79 7.70 -4.40 -1.11
C GLY A 79 8.27 -3.85 0.19
N TYR A 80 7.39 -3.24 0.98
CA TYR A 80 7.76 -2.61 2.26
C TYR A 80 8.28 -3.62 3.30
N VAL A 81 7.73 -4.83 3.35
CA VAL A 81 8.18 -5.87 4.29
C VAL A 81 9.50 -6.44 3.82
N PHE A 82 10.58 -6.16 4.55
CA PHE A 82 11.89 -6.80 4.35
C PHE A 82 11.98 -8.12 5.09
N GLY A 83 11.41 -8.18 6.30
CA GLY A 83 11.41 -9.38 7.10
C GLY A 83 10.60 -9.26 8.39
N ALA A 84 10.31 -10.42 8.96
CA ALA A 84 9.67 -10.61 10.26
C ALA A 84 10.24 -11.87 10.91
N CYS A 85 9.98 -12.12 12.20
CA CYS A 85 10.58 -13.26 12.92
C CYS A 85 10.04 -14.62 12.48
N GLY A 86 8.84 -14.69 11.91
CA GLY A 86 8.21 -15.93 11.44
C GLY A 86 7.64 -16.85 12.50
N HIS A 87 7.77 -16.54 13.80
CA HIS A 87 7.37 -17.43 14.89
C HIS A 87 6.52 -16.78 15.99
N CYS A 88 6.41 -15.45 16.03
CA CYS A 88 5.51 -14.79 16.97
C CYS A 88 4.04 -15.01 16.56
N ARG A 89 3.11 -14.68 17.46
CA ARG A 89 1.67 -14.85 17.22
C ARG A 89 1.23 -14.14 15.93
N ASP A 90 1.69 -12.91 15.72
CA ASP A 90 1.27 -12.12 14.56
C ASP A 90 1.78 -12.75 13.26
N CYS A 91 3.06 -13.18 13.20
CA CYS A 91 3.60 -13.88 12.04
C CYS A 91 2.85 -15.19 11.73
N LEU A 92 2.47 -15.96 12.78
CA LEU A 92 1.75 -17.22 12.60
C LEU A 92 0.30 -17.05 12.15
N THR A 93 -0.24 -15.82 12.22
CA THR A 93 -1.62 -15.51 11.84
C THR A 93 -1.73 -14.60 10.61
N GLY A 94 -0.61 -14.34 9.91
CA GLY A 94 -0.57 -13.48 8.71
C GLY A 94 -0.59 -11.98 9.00
N GLY A 95 -0.13 -11.61 10.20
CA GLY A 95 0.01 -10.23 10.67
C GLY A 95 1.48 -9.80 10.81
N GLU A 96 2.34 -10.20 9.90
CA GLU A 96 3.79 -9.96 9.95
C GLU A 96 4.15 -8.48 10.11
N ASN A 97 3.31 -7.59 9.61
CA ASN A 97 3.48 -6.14 9.78
C ASN A 97 3.30 -5.65 11.23
N TYR A 98 2.81 -6.50 12.13
CA TYR A 98 2.72 -6.25 13.58
C TYR A 98 3.82 -6.98 14.37
N CYS A 99 4.74 -7.66 13.68
CA CYS A 99 5.84 -8.37 14.32
C CYS A 99 6.75 -7.41 15.09
N PRO A 100 7.14 -7.71 16.36
CA PRO A 100 8.11 -6.88 17.10
C PRO A 100 9.47 -6.76 16.40
N ASP A 101 9.88 -7.80 15.66
CA ASP A 101 11.13 -7.85 14.89
C ASP A 101 10.88 -7.54 13.40
N PHE A 102 9.97 -6.62 13.11
CA PHE A 102 9.64 -6.21 11.76
C PHE A 102 10.72 -5.31 11.17
N ASP A 103 11.22 -5.69 10.00
CA ASP A 103 12.10 -4.85 9.19
C ASP A 103 11.40 -4.35 7.92
N ALA A 104 11.61 -3.07 7.62
CA ALA A 104 11.00 -2.39 6.49
C ALA A 104 12.04 -1.92 5.47
N THR A 105 11.85 -2.33 4.22
CA THR A 105 12.66 -1.88 3.07
C THR A 105 12.55 -0.37 2.89
N GLY A 106 13.70 0.30 2.75
CA GLY A 106 13.74 1.75 2.58
C GLY A 106 13.43 2.55 3.84
N PHE A 107 13.33 1.89 5.02
CA PHE A 107 13.05 2.52 6.30
C PHE A 107 13.98 2.04 7.43
N SER A 108 13.95 0.74 7.78
CA SER A 108 14.90 0.16 8.74
C SER A 108 16.08 -0.54 8.07
N VAL A 109 15.96 -0.87 6.80
CA VAL A 109 17.03 -1.41 5.95
C VAL A 109 17.07 -0.66 4.62
N SER A 110 18.20 -0.75 3.90
CA SER A 110 18.36 -0.11 2.59
C SER A 110 17.30 -0.56 1.60
N GLY A 111 16.80 0.39 0.81
CA GLY A 111 15.69 0.22 -0.14
C GLY A 111 16.10 0.26 -1.61
N CYS A 112 15.11 0.54 -2.45
CA CYS A 112 15.15 0.34 -3.89
C CYS A 112 15.59 1.57 -4.71
N PHE A 113 15.87 2.73 -4.09
CA PHE A 113 16.43 3.88 -4.80
C PHE A 113 17.94 3.70 -5.02
N ALA A 114 18.31 2.53 -5.56
CA ALA A 114 19.67 2.11 -5.87
C ALA A 114 19.67 1.16 -7.06
N GLU A 115 20.84 0.94 -7.67
CA GLU A 115 20.97 -0.04 -8.75
C GLU A 115 20.84 -1.49 -8.27
N TYR A 116 21.21 -1.75 -7.01
CA TYR A 116 21.18 -3.08 -6.39
C TYR A 116 20.65 -3.00 -4.96
N VAL A 117 19.85 -4.00 -4.59
CA VAL A 117 19.36 -4.17 -3.22
C VAL A 117 19.39 -5.64 -2.83
N CYS A 118 19.71 -5.94 -1.57
CA CYS A 118 19.50 -7.26 -1.00
C CYS A 118 18.08 -7.36 -0.45
N MET A 119 17.46 -8.53 -0.64
CA MET A 119 16.13 -8.84 -0.13
C MET A 119 16.08 -10.26 0.40
N ARG A 120 15.41 -10.50 1.52
CA ARG A 120 15.16 -11.86 2.00
C ARG A 120 14.32 -12.63 0.98
N LYS A 121 14.73 -13.88 0.70
CA LYS A 121 14.09 -14.74 -0.32
C LYS A 121 12.59 -14.91 -0.13
N GLU A 122 12.15 -14.96 1.12
CA GLU A 122 10.76 -15.18 1.52
C GLU A 122 9.87 -14.00 1.18
N TRP A 123 10.43 -12.78 1.08
CA TRP A 123 9.72 -11.53 0.84
C TRP A 123 9.96 -10.96 -0.56
N ALA A 124 10.79 -11.61 -1.37
CA ALA A 124 10.98 -11.29 -2.78
C ALA A 124 9.89 -11.97 -3.61
N ASN A 125 8.92 -11.20 -4.07
CA ASN A 125 7.73 -11.68 -4.75
C ASN A 125 8.00 -11.89 -6.24
N ARG A 126 7.78 -13.08 -6.80
CA ARG A 126 7.90 -13.31 -8.24
C ARG A 126 6.89 -12.47 -9.01
N ILE A 127 7.38 -11.74 -10.00
CA ILE A 127 6.53 -10.99 -10.92
C ILE A 127 6.14 -11.90 -12.09
N PRO A 128 4.84 -12.03 -12.40
CA PRO A 128 4.37 -12.78 -13.56
C PRO A 128 4.98 -12.25 -14.86
N GLU A 129 5.21 -13.16 -15.82
CA GLU A 129 5.60 -12.78 -17.16
C GLU A 129 4.48 -11.96 -17.83
N GLY A 130 4.86 -10.97 -18.63
CA GLY A 130 3.90 -10.09 -19.32
C GLY A 130 3.59 -8.78 -18.59
N ILE A 131 4.01 -8.62 -17.32
CA ILE A 131 3.93 -7.33 -16.61
C ILE A 131 5.31 -6.67 -16.67
N SER A 132 5.37 -5.44 -17.18
CA SER A 132 6.63 -4.69 -17.23
C SER A 132 7.10 -4.26 -15.82
N PRO A 133 8.41 -4.01 -15.60
CA PRO A 133 8.88 -3.52 -14.30
C PRO A 133 8.21 -2.23 -13.86
N ILE A 134 7.90 -1.32 -14.78
CA ILE A 134 7.26 -0.04 -14.49
C ILE A 134 5.82 -0.23 -14.02
N GLU A 135 5.08 -1.17 -14.63
CA GLU A 135 3.70 -1.50 -14.22
C GLU A 135 3.67 -2.27 -12.90
N ALA A 136 4.67 -3.11 -12.64
CA ALA A 136 4.72 -3.94 -11.44
C ALA A 136 5.20 -3.16 -10.19
N ALA A 137 6.07 -2.16 -10.35
CA ALA A 137 6.65 -1.44 -9.22
C ALA A 137 5.60 -0.86 -8.24
N PRO A 138 4.58 -0.09 -8.67
CA PRO A 138 3.60 0.45 -7.74
C PRO A 138 2.67 -0.62 -7.14
N LEU A 139 2.62 -1.84 -7.70
CA LEU A 139 1.89 -2.95 -7.09
C LEU A 139 2.54 -3.43 -5.78
N MET A 140 3.83 -3.17 -5.60
CA MET A 140 4.59 -3.59 -4.40
C MET A 140 4.22 -2.81 -3.13
N CYS A 141 3.61 -1.63 -3.28
CA CYS A 141 3.06 -0.85 -2.16
C CYS A 141 1.59 -0.52 -2.39
N ALA A 142 1.27 0.38 -3.32
CA ALA A 142 -0.10 0.87 -3.53
C ALA A 142 -1.08 -0.26 -3.90
N GLY A 143 -0.68 -1.18 -4.79
CA GLY A 143 -1.50 -2.33 -5.15
C GLY A 143 -1.73 -3.29 -3.98
N ALA A 144 -0.66 -3.63 -3.24
CA ALA A 144 -0.75 -4.49 -2.06
C ALA A 144 -1.62 -3.87 -0.95
N ALA A 145 -1.45 -2.56 -0.69
CA ALA A 145 -2.23 -1.84 0.31
C ALA A 145 -3.72 -1.76 -0.08
N ALA A 146 -4.01 -1.49 -1.35
CA ALA A 146 -5.38 -1.46 -1.87
C ALA A 146 -6.06 -2.84 -1.74
N TYR A 147 -5.35 -3.92 -2.09
CA TYR A 147 -5.84 -5.28 -1.93
C TYR A 147 -6.10 -5.64 -0.46
N ALA A 148 -5.13 -5.37 0.41
CA ALA A 148 -5.25 -5.64 1.84
C ALA A 148 -6.41 -4.84 2.47
N SER A 149 -6.58 -3.58 2.06
CA SER A 149 -7.69 -2.73 2.52
C SER A 149 -9.04 -3.31 2.09
N HIS A 150 -9.19 -3.70 0.82
CA HIS A 150 -10.39 -4.36 0.33
C HIS A 150 -10.69 -5.64 1.14
N LYS A 151 -9.71 -6.51 1.35
CA LYS A 151 -9.88 -7.75 2.14
C LYS A 151 -10.32 -7.48 3.56
N LYS A 152 -9.79 -6.44 4.21
CA LYS A 152 -10.14 -6.07 5.58
C LYS A 152 -11.56 -5.53 5.74
N THR A 153 -12.19 -5.00 4.68
CA THR A 153 -13.59 -4.59 4.75
C THR A 153 -14.55 -5.76 4.94
N GLY A 154 -14.16 -6.95 4.51
CA GLY A 154 -15.01 -8.13 4.50
C GLY A 154 -16.17 -8.09 3.48
N VAL A 155 -16.23 -7.06 2.63
CA VAL A 155 -17.29 -6.89 1.61
C VAL A 155 -17.26 -8.04 0.61
N GLN A 156 -18.43 -8.62 0.37
CA GLN A 156 -18.61 -9.78 -0.49
C GLN A 156 -19.08 -9.40 -1.90
N THR A 157 -18.98 -10.34 -2.84
CA THR A 157 -19.56 -10.21 -4.20
C THR A 157 -21.03 -9.78 -4.14
N GLY A 158 -21.40 -8.76 -4.90
CA GLY A 158 -22.75 -8.19 -4.93
C GLY A 158 -23.02 -7.12 -3.87
N GLU A 159 -22.17 -6.97 -2.87
CA GLU A 159 -22.25 -5.87 -1.89
C GLU A 159 -21.61 -4.59 -2.43
N THR A 160 -21.75 -3.50 -1.70
CA THR A 160 -21.27 -2.16 -2.08
C THR A 160 -20.12 -1.69 -1.20
N LEU A 161 -19.05 -1.21 -1.84
CA LEU A 161 -17.87 -0.60 -1.21
C LEU A 161 -17.76 0.87 -1.60
N ALA A 162 -17.63 1.78 -0.64
CA ALA A 162 -17.23 3.16 -0.91
C ALA A 162 -15.71 3.32 -0.77
N ILE A 163 -15.10 3.99 -1.75
CA ILE A 163 -13.66 4.26 -1.79
C ILE A 163 -13.45 5.77 -1.77
N PHE A 164 -12.91 6.27 -0.66
CA PHE A 164 -12.62 7.68 -0.43
C PHE A 164 -11.14 7.98 -0.73
N GLY A 165 -10.90 8.95 -1.63
CA GLY A 165 -9.57 9.31 -2.10
C GLY A 165 -9.12 8.47 -3.29
N LEU A 166 -9.18 9.06 -4.48
CA LEU A 166 -8.96 8.41 -5.78
C LEU A 166 -7.57 8.70 -6.37
N GLY A 167 -6.56 8.76 -5.48
CA GLY A 167 -5.15 8.72 -5.85
C GLY A 167 -4.71 7.33 -6.34
N GLY A 168 -3.40 7.05 -6.34
CA GLY A 168 -2.86 5.77 -6.79
C GLY A 168 -3.52 4.55 -6.12
N LEU A 169 -3.65 4.58 -4.78
CA LEU A 169 -4.29 3.49 -4.03
C LEU A 169 -5.77 3.32 -4.40
N GLY A 170 -6.52 4.43 -4.48
CA GLY A 170 -7.95 4.40 -4.81
C GLY A 170 -8.22 3.82 -6.20
N GLN A 171 -7.37 4.13 -7.18
CA GLN A 171 -7.47 3.58 -8.53
C GLN A 171 -7.24 2.07 -8.56
N TYR A 172 -6.27 1.54 -7.80
CA TYR A 172 -6.11 0.09 -7.64
C TYR A 172 -7.29 -0.54 -6.90
N ALA A 173 -7.77 0.10 -5.83
CA ALA A 173 -8.87 -0.41 -5.04
C ALA A 173 -10.17 -0.56 -5.86
N ILE A 174 -10.46 0.39 -6.75
CA ILE A 174 -11.60 0.30 -7.69
C ILE A 174 -11.49 -0.99 -8.52
N GLN A 175 -10.36 -1.18 -9.20
CA GLN A 175 -10.15 -2.32 -10.09
C GLN A 175 -10.20 -3.65 -9.32
N ILE A 176 -9.56 -3.71 -8.15
CA ILE A 176 -9.57 -4.91 -7.29
C ILE A 176 -10.98 -5.25 -6.83
N ALA A 177 -11.76 -4.26 -6.37
CA ALA A 177 -13.14 -4.47 -5.95
C ALA A 177 -14.03 -4.92 -7.11
N LYS A 178 -13.84 -4.34 -8.30
CA LYS A 178 -14.57 -4.76 -9.51
C LYS A 178 -14.25 -6.21 -9.92
N LEU A 179 -12.98 -6.62 -9.84
CA LEU A 179 -12.57 -8.01 -10.09
C LEU A 179 -13.19 -8.99 -9.06
N ALA A 180 -13.44 -8.52 -7.83
CA ALA A 180 -14.13 -9.29 -6.79
C ALA A 180 -15.66 -9.29 -6.93
N GLY A 181 -16.22 -8.64 -7.95
CA GLY A 181 -17.66 -8.56 -8.18
C GLY A 181 -18.40 -7.63 -7.21
N VAL A 182 -17.69 -6.69 -6.62
CA VAL A 182 -18.24 -5.69 -5.68
C VAL A 182 -18.73 -4.47 -6.45
N ARG A 183 -19.86 -3.89 -6.03
CA ARG A 183 -20.33 -2.59 -6.51
C ARG A 183 -19.51 -1.49 -5.87
N VAL A 184 -18.95 -0.58 -6.67
CA VAL A 184 -18.04 0.47 -6.22
C VAL A 184 -18.66 1.84 -6.32
N ILE A 185 -18.67 2.58 -5.21
CA ILE A 185 -18.95 4.02 -5.15
C ILE A 185 -17.63 4.74 -4.89
N ALA A 186 -17.12 5.48 -5.88
CA ALA A 186 -15.87 6.20 -5.79
C ALA A 186 -16.09 7.65 -5.36
N VAL A 187 -15.31 8.13 -4.37
CA VAL A 187 -15.54 9.43 -3.70
C VAL A 187 -14.26 10.25 -3.69
N ASP A 188 -14.27 11.44 -4.29
CA ASP A 188 -13.16 12.40 -4.28
C ASP A 188 -13.69 13.83 -4.44
N ILE A 189 -12.87 14.83 -4.13
CA ILE A 189 -13.18 16.25 -4.38
C ILE A 189 -12.85 16.70 -5.80
N ASN A 190 -12.09 15.90 -6.56
CA ASN A 190 -11.54 16.29 -7.86
C ASN A 190 -12.28 15.60 -9.01
N ASP A 191 -12.86 16.38 -9.91
CA ASP A 191 -13.67 15.91 -11.03
C ASP A 191 -12.89 15.03 -12.02
N GLU A 192 -11.61 15.31 -12.26
CA GLU A 192 -10.77 14.50 -13.16
C GLU A 192 -10.54 13.10 -12.58
N LYS A 193 -10.35 13.01 -11.26
CA LYS A 193 -10.22 11.72 -10.57
C LYS A 193 -11.54 10.95 -10.57
N LEU A 194 -12.68 11.64 -10.43
CA LEU A 194 -14.01 11.03 -10.54
C LEU A 194 -14.25 10.49 -11.96
N ALA A 195 -13.83 11.23 -13.00
CA ALA A 195 -13.90 10.76 -14.38
C ALA A 195 -13.01 9.52 -14.60
N THR A 196 -11.78 9.54 -14.07
CA THR A 196 -10.86 8.39 -14.10
C THR A 196 -11.47 7.18 -13.40
N ALA A 197 -12.10 7.37 -12.23
CA ALA A 197 -12.76 6.29 -11.49
C ALA A 197 -13.86 5.61 -12.30
N ARG A 198 -14.67 6.37 -13.03
CA ARG A 198 -15.66 5.79 -13.98
C ARG A 198 -14.99 4.96 -15.06
N ALA A 199 -13.92 5.47 -15.65
CA ALA A 199 -13.17 4.75 -16.69
C ALA A 199 -12.55 3.44 -16.15
N LEU A 200 -12.19 3.39 -14.86
CA LEU A 200 -11.68 2.22 -14.18
C LEU A 200 -12.77 1.24 -13.70
N GLY A 201 -14.04 1.56 -13.93
CA GLY A 201 -15.17 0.67 -13.67
C GLY A 201 -15.93 0.95 -12.38
N ALA A 202 -15.74 2.10 -11.72
CA ALA A 202 -16.62 2.49 -10.62
C ALA A 202 -18.08 2.60 -11.11
N ASP A 203 -19.01 1.99 -10.38
CA ASP A 203 -20.43 1.99 -10.74
C ASP A 203 -21.06 3.37 -10.52
N GLU A 204 -20.63 4.04 -9.45
CA GLU A 204 -21.06 5.41 -9.12
C GLU A 204 -19.88 6.27 -8.71
N VAL A 205 -20.00 7.56 -8.89
CA VAL A 205 -19.06 8.54 -8.34
C VAL A 205 -19.79 9.62 -7.60
N VAL A 206 -19.24 10.07 -6.47
CA VAL A 206 -19.79 11.07 -5.58
C VAL A 206 -18.73 12.11 -5.25
N VAL A 207 -19.08 13.38 -5.33
CA VAL A 207 -18.20 14.47 -4.87
C VAL A 207 -18.12 14.43 -3.36
N ALA A 208 -16.90 14.49 -2.80
CA ALA A 208 -16.65 14.44 -1.36
C ALA A 208 -16.98 15.80 -0.69
N ASP A 209 -18.23 16.21 -0.75
CA ASP A 209 -18.77 17.38 -0.04
C ASP A 209 -19.55 16.96 1.22
N LYS A 210 -20.09 17.94 1.93
CA LYS A 210 -20.89 17.72 3.15
C LYS A 210 -22.13 16.82 2.96
N ASN A 211 -22.60 16.62 1.74
CA ASN A 211 -23.77 15.82 1.39
C ASN A 211 -23.38 14.39 0.91
N ALA A 212 -22.09 14.09 0.79
CA ALA A 212 -21.62 12.83 0.20
C ALA A 212 -22.20 11.59 0.91
N GLY A 213 -22.26 11.62 2.26
CA GLY A 213 -22.86 10.51 3.02
C GLY A 213 -24.33 10.29 2.67
N ALA A 214 -25.12 11.36 2.61
CA ALA A 214 -26.53 11.29 2.24
C ALA A 214 -26.74 10.85 0.78
N ALA A 215 -25.88 11.32 -0.13
CA ALA A 215 -25.90 10.88 -1.53
C ALA A 215 -25.61 9.37 -1.65
N ILE A 216 -24.66 8.85 -0.88
CA ILE A 216 -24.34 7.41 -0.86
C ILE A 216 -25.49 6.61 -0.23
N GLN A 217 -26.14 7.13 0.82
CA GLN A 217 -27.33 6.50 1.41
C GLN A 217 -28.51 6.45 0.42
N ALA A 218 -28.70 7.49 -0.38
CA ALA A 218 -29.72 7.49 -1.44
C ALA A 218 -29.44 6.42 -2.54
N LEU A 219 -28.18 5.99 -2.69
CA LEU A 219 -27.76 4.88 -3.58
C LEU A 219 -27.86 3.51 -2.91
N GLY A 220 -28.35 3.42 -1.66
CA GLY A 220 -28.53 2.19 -0.89
C GLY A 220 -27.53 2.00 0.25
N GLY A 221 -26.64 2.97 0.48
CA GLY A 221 -25.58 2.88 1.48
C GLY A 221 -24.53 1.82 1.12
N VAL A 222 -23.60 1.54 2.05
CA VAL A 222 -22.48 0.62 1.80
C VAL A 222 -22.26 -0.37 2.94
N GLN A 223 -21.72 -1.55 2.64
CA GLN A 223 -21.27 -2.56 3.58
C GLN A 223 -19.83 -2.36 4.01
N GLY A 224 -19.07 -1.53 3.29
CA GLY A 224 -17.72 -1.17 3.66
C GLY A 224 -17.28 0.17 3.10
N CYS A 225 -16.36 0.81 3.81
CA CYS A 225 -15.65 2.00 3.34
C CYS A 225 -14.14 1.79 3.44
N VAL A 226 -13.39 2.29 2.46
CA VAL A 226 -11.93 2.40 2.55
C VAL A 226 -11.53 3.86 2.36
N ASN A 227 -10.65 4.36 3.24
CA ASN A 227 -10.12 5.72 3.15
C ASN A 227 -8.65 5.73 2.71
N PHE A 228 -8.38 6.37 1.58
CA PHE A 228 -7.03 6.68 1.09
C PHE A 228 -6.74 8.19 1.07
N ALA A 229 -7.69 9.03 1.53
CA ALA A 229 -7.48 10.47 1.63
C ALA A 229 -6.83 10.82 2.99
N PRO A 230 -5.71 11.55 3.02
CA PRO A 230 -4.99 11.86 4.27
C PRO A 230 -5.59 13.06 5.01
N VAL A 231 -6.93 13.12 5.10
CA VAL A 231 -7.67 14.22 5.73
C VAL A 231 -8.80 13.69 6.61
N GLY A 232 -8.94 14.24 7.80
CA GLY A 232 -9.95 13.81 8.78
C GLY A 232 -11.40 14.15 8.38
N SER A 233 -11.60 15.11 7.47
CA SER A 233 -12.94 15.50 6.99
C SER A 233 -13.70 14.40 6.26
N THR A 234 -13.05 13.34 5.80
CA THR A 234 -13.69 12.15 5.21
C THR A 234 -14.42 11.30 6.25
N TRP A 235 -13.99 11.34 7.51
CA TRP A 235 -14.51 10.48 8.57
C TRP A 235 -16.03 10.58 8.78
N PRO A 236 -16.61 11.77 9.01
CA PRO A 236 -18.07 11.88 9.15
C PRO A 236 -18.84 11.49 7.89
N LEU A 237 -18.24 11.67 6.70
CA LEU A 237 -18.86 11.28 5.44
C LEU A 237 -18.93 9.75 5.32
N MET A 238 -17.90 9.04 5.74
CA MET A 238 -17.87 7.58 5.76
C MET A 238 -18.87 7.00 6.75
N LEU A 239 -18.93 7.56 7.97
CA LEU A 239 -19.93 7.16 8.97
C LEU A 239 -21.36 7.32 8.42
N ALA A 240 -21.66 8.48 7.81
CA ALA A 240 -22.96 8.73 7.23
C ALA A 240 -23.29 7.87 6.00
N ALA A 241 -22.27 7.34 5.30
CA ALA A 241 -22.44 6.46 4.14
C ALA A 241 -22.71 5.00 4.52
N CYS A 242 -22.29 4.59 5.72
CA CYS A 242 -22.33 3.20 6.16
C CYS A 242 -23.74 2.70 6.49
N ASN A 243 -24.03 1.48 6.07
CA ASN A 243 -25.15 0.71 6.58
C ASN A 243 -24.79 0.08 7.95
N PRO A 244 -25.77 -0.34 8.76
CA PRO A 244 -25.48 -1.08 9.99
C PRO A 244 -24.54 -2.26 9.73
N ARG A 245 -23.55 -2.45 10.61
CA ARG A 245 -22.51 -3.49 10.54
C ARG A 245 -21.48 -3.28 9.40
N ALA A 246 -21.47 -2.13 8.73
CA ALA A 246 -20.41 -1.83 7.76
C ALA A 246 -19.03 -1.73 8.43
N THR A 247 -18.00 -2.10 7.71
CA THR A 247 -16.60 -1.98 8.16
C THR A 247 -15.93 -0.78 7.49
N ILE A 248 -15.31 0.08 8.29
CA ILE A 248 -14.49 1.19 7.79
C ILE A 248 -13.02 0.84 7.95
N VAL A 249 -12.25 0.89 6.86
CA VAL A 249 -10.80 0.67 6.85
C VAL A 249 -10.09 1.99 6.58
N LEU A 250 -9.30 2.43 7.54
CA LEU A 250 -8.46 3.63 7.43
C LEU A 250 -7.07 3.20 6.99
N THR A 251 -6.71 3.49 5.74
CA THR A 251 -5.40 3.17 5.18
C THR A 251 -4.51 4.41 5.14
N ALA A 252 -5.05 5.57 4.76
CA ALA A 252 -4.37 6.83 4.98
C ALA A 252 -4.47 7.26 6.44
N VAL A 253 -3.40 7.85 6.95
CA VAL A 253 -3.31 8.34 8.32
C VAL A 253 -3.42 9.88 8.30
N PRO A 254 -4.60 10.45 8.58
CA PRO A 254 -4.73 11.90 8.73
C PRO A 254 -4.00 12.35 10.00
N ALA A 255 -3.45 13.57 9.97
CA ALA A 255 -2.89 14.21 11.17
C ALA A 255 -4.00 14.68 12.15
N ASP A 256 -5.23 14.75 11.67
CA ASP A 256 -6.38 15.20 12.43
C ASP A 256 -6.85 14.15 13.44
N GLN A 257 -7.45 14.61 14.54
CA GLN A 257 -8.18 13.72 15.45
C GLN A 257 -9.52 13.31 14.81
N LEU A 258 -9.83 12.02 14.88
CA LEU A 258 -11.11 11.48 14.44
C LEU A 258 -12.05 11.40 15.66
N ALA A 259 -13.22 12.02 15.57
CA ALA A 259 -14.25 11.99 16.62
C ALA A 259 -15.48 11.24 16.12
N PHE A 260 -16.14 10.51 17.01
CA PHE A 260 -17.40 9.82 16.75
C PHE A 260 -18.23 9.73 18.04
N TYR A 261 -19.53 9.62 17.89
CA TYR A 261 -20.39 9.25 19.00
C TYR A 261 -20.41 7.72 19.17
N THR A 262 -20.45 7.24 20.41
CA THR A 262 -20.39 5.79 20.70
C THR A 262 -21.45 5.00 19.97
N TYR A 263 -22.66 5.53 19.80
CA TYR A 263 -23.76 4.86 19.10
C TYR A 263 -23.53 4.73 17.56
N GLU A 264 -22.54 5.41 16.99
CA GLU A 264 -22.18 5.30 15.56
C GLU A 264 -21.31 4.08 15.26
N VAL A 265 -20.73 3.45 16.28
CA VAL A 265 -19.74 2.37 16.15
C VAL A 265 -20.07 1.11 16.98
N VAL A 266 -21.28 1.01 17.45
CA VAL A 266 -21.79 -0.16 18.23
C VAL A 266 -22.50 -1.17 17.32
#